data_127e444ed8901c30cba5509f3bdcaac6
#
_entry.id   127e444ed8901c30cba5509f3bdcaac6
#
_cell.length_a   1.000
_cell.length_b   1.000
_cell.length_c   1.000
_cell.angle_alpha   90.00
_cell.angle_beta   90.00
_cell.angle_gamma   90.00
#
_symmetry.space_group_name_H-M   'P 1'
#
loop_
_entity.id
_entity.type
_entity.pdbx_description
1 polymer ?
#
loop_
_entity_poly.entity_id
_entity_poly.type
_entity_poly.pdbx_seq_one_letter_code
_entity_poly.pdbx_strand_id
1 'polypeptide(L)'
;MKNLVAAILATTALTGAAFADTHGEAKITEFRIGVLGGENAQDRMTSNECLRAKTEELLGVPTKVFTPADYDGVIQGLLGGTIDVAWLGASGYAKTYLTDPTAVEPVLVKVNMDGSYGYHSIGFTRKETGITSLADMKGKTFGFGDPNSTSGYLIPSIEIPVETGASMESGDYFGEVKFTGGHEQTIVAVANGDIDAGVTWADGQGAWEDGYNSGALRKAVDAGLVDMNQIVEIWKSKPIPEGPVVLRQDLPEDVKLKVTGLWASLKSIDPDCAYGVLQGEALGFMPITHDAYLSIIEARKASN
;
A
#
# COMPACT_ATOMS: atom_id res chain seq x y z
N MET A 1 80.24 -31.43 43.84
CA MET A 1 79.64 -31.90 42.60
C MET A 1 78.26 -31.20 42.60
N LYS A 2 78.12 -30.15 41.81
CA LYS A 2 76.90 -29.26 41.78
C LYS A 2 76.19 -29.52 40.45
N ASN A 3 74.98 -30.07 40.52
CA ASN A 3 74.15 -30.26 39.35
C ASN A 3 73.32 -28.99 39.16
N LEU A 4 73.55 -28.29 38.03
CA LEU A 4 72.73 -27.22 37.55
C LEU A 4 71.58 -27.84 36.74
N VAL A 5 70.34 -27.60 37.16
CA VAL A 5 69.11 -27.86 36.36
C VAL A 5 68.69 -26.58 35.65
N ALA A 6 68.76 -26.57 34.32
CA ALA A 6 68.28 -25.46 33.52
C ALA A 6 66.82 -25.66 33.26
N ALA A 7 65.97 -24.72 33.72
CA ALA A 7 64.56 -24.66 33.41
C ALA A 7 64.36 -23.88 32.08
N ILE A 8 63.79 -24.55 31.08
CA ILE A 8 63.40 -23.96 29.82
C ILE A 8 61.95 -23.42 29.96
N LEU A 9 61.75 -22.10 29.96
CA LEU A 9 60.43 -21.47 29.86
C LEU A 9 60.02 -21.45 28.37
N ALA A 10 59.03 -22.24 28.04
CA ALA A 10 58.34 -22.18 26.73
C ALA A 10 57.25 -21.08 26.79
N THR A 11 57.49 -19.94 26.14
CA THR A 11 56.47 -18.91 25.91
C THR A 11 55.61 -19.30 24.71
N THR A 12 54.38 -19.74 24.97
CA THR A 12 53.34 -19.91 23.94
C THR A 12 52.78 -18.54 23.59
N ALA A 13 53.16 -18.04 22.42
CA ALA A 13 52.48 -16.87 21.81
C ALA A 13 51.12 -17.32 21.29
N LEU A 14 50.03 -16.91 21.97
CA LEU A 14 48.69 -16.96 21.40
C LEU A 14 48.59 -15.89 20.29
N THR A 15 48.70 -16.32 19.03
CA THR A 15 48.28 -15.50 17.89
C THR A 15 46.76 -15.49 17.86
N GLY A 16 46.14 -14.45 18.41
CA GLY A 16 44.72 -14.16 18.21
C GLY A 16 44.48 -13.88 16.73
N ALA A 17 43.85 -14.83 16.03
CA ALA A 17 43.30 -14.56 14.73
C ALA A 17 42.15 -13.56 14.93
N ALA A 18 42.37 -12.30 14.59
CA ALA A 18 41.30 -11.34 14.39
C ALA A 18 40.48 -11.83 13.19
N PHE A 19 39.33 -12.41 13.44
CA PHE A 19 38.33 -12.56 12.40
C PHE A 19 37.93 -11.14 12.00
N ALA A 20 38.52 -10.64 10.93
CA ALA A 20 37.99 -9.48 10.23
C ALA A 20 36.64 -9.90 9.67
N ASP A 21 35.58 -9.38 10.25
CA ASP A 21 34.22 -9.47 9.75
C ASP A 21 34.18 -8.65 8.43
N THR A 22 34.54 -9.28 7.32
CA THR A 22 34.50 -8.70 5.97
C THR A 22 33.15 -8.93 5.31
N HIS A 23 32.04 -8.83 6.04
CA HIS A 23 30.79 -8.50 5.44
C HIS A 23 30.80 -6.98 5.22
N GLY A 24 31.38 -6.54 4.12
CA GLY A 24 31.18 -5.21 3.61
C GLY A 24 29.68 -5.06 3.34
N GLU A 25 28.95 -4.42 4.27
CA GLU A 25 27.56 -4.07 4.06
C GLU A 25 27.48 -3.34 2.72
N ALA A 26 26.67 -3.85 1.80
CA ALA A 26 26.44 -3.23 0.52
C ALA A 26 25.84 -1.85 0.80
N LYS A 27 26.65 -0.79 0.67
CA LYS A 27 26.16 0.58 0.89
C LYS A 27 25.24 0.95 -0.25
N ILE A 28 23.97 1.27 0.08
CA ILE A 28 23.08 1.91 -0.89
C ILE A 28 23.64 3.28 -1.27
N THR A 29 23.51 3.65 -2.53
CA THR A 29 23.94 4.97 -3.05
C THR A 29 22.76 5.90 -3.33
N GLU A 30 21.55 5.35 -3.34
CA GLU A 30 20.28 6.03 -3.56
C GLU A 30 19.18 5.21 -2.88
N PHE A 31 18.10 5.85 -2.42
CA PHE A 31 16.90 5.16 -1.92
C PHE A 31 15.66 5.60 -2.69
N ARG A 32 14.72 4.67 -2.97
CA ARG A 32 13.63 4.88 -3.91
C ARG A 32 12.29 4.47 -3.31
N ILE A 33 11.40 5.45 -3.17
CA ILE A 33 10.04 5.29 -2.64
C ILE A 33 9.08 5.18 -3.82
N GLY A 34 8.37 4.08 -3.94
CA GLY A 34 7.30 3.88 -4.92
C GLY A 34 5.96 4.31 -4.35
N VAL A 35 5.20 5.10 -5.10
CA VAL A 35 3.83 5.48 -4.77
C VAL A 35 2.89 4.94 -5.85
N LEU A 36 1.84 4.22 -5.42
CA LEU A 36 0.90 3.57 -6.33
C LEU A 36 0.28 4.57 -7.33
N GLY A 37 0.05 4.10 -8.55
CA GLY A 37 -0.61 4.83 -9.61
C GLY A 37 -2.09 5.12 -9.34
N GLY A 38 -2.76 5.71 -10.32
CA GLY A 38 -4.22 5.94 -10.22
C GLY A 38 -4.62 7.22 -9.53
N GLU A 39 -3.71 8.19 -9.45
CA GLU A 39 -3.94 9.55 -8.96
C GLU A 39 -3.06 10.53 -9.75
N ASN A 40 -3.31 11.83 -9.59
CA ASN A 40 -2.45 12.85 -10.18
C ASN A 40 -1.01 12.69 -9.69
N ALA A 41 -0.04 12.55 -10.63
CA ALA A 41 1.36 12.31 -10.29
C ALA A 41 1.98 13.44 -9.46
N GLN A 42 1.61 14.70 -9.73
CA GLN A 42 2.11 15.87 -8.97
C GLN A 42 1.59 15.85 -7.54
N ASP A 43 0.32 15.51 -7.32
CA ASP A 43 -0.28 15.43 -5.98
C ASP A 43 0.36 14.30 -5.18
N ARG A 44 0.62 13.15 -5.81
CA ARG A 44 1.35 12.03 -5.20
C ARG A 44 2.77 12.42 -4.79
N MET A 45 3.49 13.12 -5.64
CA MET A 45 4.82 13.63 -5.31
C MET A 45 4.77 14.61 -4.14
N THR A 46 3.85 15.57 -4.16
CA THR A 46 3.69 16.59 -3.11
C THR A 46 3.36 15.97 -1.76
N SER A 47 2.41 15.04 -1.71
CA SER A 47 2.00 14.36 -0.47
C SER A 47 3.10 13.48 0.15
N ASN A 48 4.09 13.06 -0.64
CA ASN A 48 5.19 12.21 -0.19
C ASN A 48 6.54 12.95 -0.06
N GLU A 49 6.60 14.25 -0.38
CA GLU A 49 7.86 15.02 -0.34
C GLU A 49 8.44 15.12 1.08
N CYS A 50 7.58 15.27 2.09
CA CYS A 50 8.00 15.29 3.49
C CYS A 50 8.63 13.97 3.93
N LEU A 51 8.04 12.84 3.51
CA LEU A 51 8.57 11.49 3.77
C LEU A 51 9.90 11.28 3.03
N ARG A 52 9.98 11.72 1.77
CA ARG A 52 11.21 11.69 0.96
C ARG A 52 12.35 12.41 1.67
N ALA A 53 12.11 13.67 2.09
CA ALA A 53 13.12 14.49 2.74
C ALA A 53 13.62 13.89 4.06
N LYS A 54 12.70 13.35 4.88
CA LYS A 54 13.04 12.67 6.14
C LYS A 54 13.84 11.39 5.90
N THR A 55 13.50 10.64 4.85
CA THR A 55 14.24 9.43 4.48
C THR A 55 15.64 9.77 4.01
N GLU A 56 15.80 10.82 3.19
CA GLU A 56 17.10 11.31 2.72
C GLU A 56 18.00 11.75 3.88
N GLU A 57 17.44 12.52 4.83
CA GLU A 57 18.16 12.95 6.03
C GLU A 57 18.59 11.74 6.90
N LEU A 58 17.69 10.77 7.10
CA LEU A 58 17.94 9.59 7.92
C LEU A 58 19.01 8.67 7.35
N LEU A 59 18.97 8.44 6.03
CA LEU A 59 19.87 7.50 5.36
C LEU A 59 21.17 8.15 4.88
N GLY A 60 21.20 9.47 4.73
CA GLY A 60 22.37 10.22 4.23
C GLY A 60 22.68 9.94 2.76
N VAL A 61 21.71 9.46 1.99
CA VAL A 61 21.81 9.22 0.54
C VAL A 61 20.64 9.89 -0.19
N PRO A 62 20.81 10.29 -1.47
CA PRO A 62 19.72 10.83 -2.26
C PRO A 62 18.49 9.90 -2.24
N THR A 63 17.33 10.48 -1.96
CA THR A 63 16.05 9.74 -1.93
C THR A 63 15.10 10.30 -2.99
N LYS A 64 14.48 9.42 -3.77
CA LYS A 64 13.55 9.78 -4.84
C LYS A 64 12.18 9.16 -4.64
N VAL A 65 11.14 9.88 -5.05
CA VAL A 65 9.77 9.35 -5.17
C VAL A 65 9.53 8.99 -6.63
N PHE A 66 9.07 7.76 -6.85
CA PHE A 66 8.65 7.26 -8.15
C PHE A 66 7.13 7.12 -8.17
N THR A 67 6.50 7.70 -9.19
CA THR A 67 5.04 7.69 -9.38
C THR A 67 4.70 7.05 -10.74
N PRO A 68 4.86 5.71 -10.90
CA PRO A 68 4.45 5.01 -12.11
C PRO A 68 2.98 5.31 -12.48
N ALA A 69 2.62 5.08 -13.72
CA ALA A 69 1.26 5.37 -14.21
C ALA A 69 0.19 4.49 -13.54
N ASP A 70 0.55 3.26 -13.20
CA ASP A 70 -0.34 2.24 -12.64
C ASP A 70 0.33 1.45 -11.51
N TYR A 71 -0.43 0.53 -10.90
CA TYR A 71 0.05 -0.32 -9.82
C TYR A 71 1.10 -1.32 -10.29
N ASP A 72 0.99 -1.78 -11.53
CA ASP A 72 1.95 -2.74 -12.09
C ASP A 72 3.36 -2.13 -12.16
N GLY A 73 3.46 -0.86 -12.52
CA GLY A 73 4.75 -0.14 -12.54
C GLY A 73 5.47 -0.13 -11.19
N VAL A 74 4.73 -0.02 -10.06
CA VAL A 74 5.32 -0.12 -8.71
C VAL A 74 5.73 -1.57 -8.41
N ILE A 75 4.88 -2.54 -8.73
CA ILE A 75 5.16 -3.97 -8.53
C ILE A 75 6.42 -4.38 -9.32
N GLN A 76 6.50 -4.02 -10.60
CA GLN A 76 7.68 -4.29 -11.43
C GLN A 76 8.92 -3.56 -10.92
N GLY A 77 8.75 -2.33 -10.40
CA GLY A 77 9.83 -1.57 -9.78
C GLY A 77 10.43 -2.27 -8.56
N LEU A 78 9.60 -2.86 -7.70
CA LEU A 78 10.04 -3.65 -6.55
C LEU A 78 10.72 -4.95 -6.98
N LEU A 79 10.11 -5.70 -7.92
CA LEU A 79 10.66 -6.93 -8.46
C LEU A 79 11.99 -6.71 -9.20
N GLY A 80 12.10 -5.63 -9.96
CA GLY A 80 13.28 -5.27 -10.75
C GLY A 80 14.35 -4.45 -10.00
N GLY A 81 14.13 -4.15 -8.71
CA GLY A 81 15.09 -3.43 -7.88
C GLY A 81 15.24 -1.93 -8.23
N THR A 82 14.23 -1.30 -8.84
CA THR A 82 14.19 0.13 -9.14
C THR A 82 13.31 0.94 -8.15
N ILE A 83 12.61 0.25 -7.25
CA ILE A 83 11.90 0.78 -6.09
C ILE A 83 12.33 -0.03 -4.87
N ASP A 84 12.59 0.63 -3.74
CA ASP A 84 13.11 0.02 -2.52
C ASP A 84 12.05 -0.18 -1.44
N VAL A 85 11.09 0.74 -1.37
CA VAL A 85 9.95 0.72 -0.44
C VAL A 85 8.69 1.16 -1.16
N ALA A 86 7.55 0.55 -0.82
CA ALA A 86 6.23 1.03 -1.25
C ALA A 86 5.15 0.61 -0.24
N TRP A 87 4.08 1.40 -0.15
CA TRP A 87 2.83 0.97 0.48
C TRP A 87 1.93 0.39 -0.60
N LEU A 88 1.77 -0.92 -0.59
CA LEU A 88 0.95 -1.66 -1.56
C LEU A 88 -0.45 -1.90 -1.00
N GLY A 89 -1.44 -2.07 -1.88
CA GLY A 89 -2.65 -2.79 -1.51
C GLY A 89 -2.34 -4.29 -1.30
N ALA A 90 -3.14 -4.99 -0.49
CA ALA A 90 -2.91 -6.41 -0.19
C ALA A 90 -2.90 -7.30 -1.45
N SER A 91 -3.71 -6.98 -2.49
CA SER A 91 -3.69 -7.67 -3.79
C SER A 91 -2.39 -7.43 -4.57
N GLY A 92 -1.86 -6.18 -4.54
CA GLY A 92 -0.56 -5.85 -5.14
C GLY A 92 0.58 -6.60 -4.46
N TYR A 93 0.57 -6.66 -3.11
CA TYR A 93 1.50 -7.50 -2.35
C TYR A 93 1.37 -8.98 -2.73
N ALA A 94 0.14 -9.50 -2.81
CA ALA A 94 -0.10 -10.90 -3.21
C ALA A 94 0.49 -11.18 -4.61
N LYS A 95 0.31 -10.28 -5.58
CA LYS A 95 0.90 -10.41 -6.92
C LYS A 95 2.43 -10.41 -6.87
N THR A 96 3.02 -9.49 -6.12
CA THR A 96 4.49 -9.43 -5.96
C THR A 96 5.02 -10.75 -5.37
N TYR A 97 4.41 -11.22 -4.28
CA TYR A 97 4.78 -12.47 -3.61
C TYR A 97 4.61 -13.70 -4.51
N LEU A 98 3.51 -13.79 -5.27
CA LEU A 98 3.26 -14.90 -6.18
C LEU A 98 4.22 -14.90 -7.39
N THR A 99 4.78 -13.76 -7.74
CA THR A 99 5.78 -13.63 -8.80
C THR A 99 7.17 -14.00 -8.30
N ASP A 100 7.57 -13.45 -7.14
CA ASP A 100 8.81 -13.76 -6.44
C ASP A 100 8.62 -13.62 -4.92
N PRO A 101 8.53 -14.72 -4.17
CA PRO A 101 8.33 -14.69 -2.73
C PRO A 101 9.51 -14.13 -1.94
N THR A 102 10.64 -13.88 -2.59
CA THR A 102 11.86 -13.32 -1.98
C THR A 102 12.10 -11.86 -2.35
N ALA A 103 11.25 -11.25 -3.19
CA ALA A 103 11.45 -9.89 -3.66
C ALA A 103 11.27 -8.85 -2.56
N VAL A 104 10.22 -8.99 -1.75
CA VAL A 104 9.84 -8.01 -0.73
C VAL A 104 9.39 -8.67 0.58
N GLU A 105 9.52 -7.96 1.68
CA GLU A 105 8.93 -8.31 2.97
C GLU A 105 7.93 -7.25 3.43
N PRO A 106 6.76 -7.63 3.98
CA PRO A 106 5.83 -6.70 4.61
C PRO A 106 6.37 -6.34 5.99
N VAL A 107 6.44 -5.04 6.28
CA VAL A 107 7.03 -4.56 7.54
C VAL A 107 6.03 -3.82 8.41
N LEU A 108 5.12 -3.06 7.82
CA LEU A 108 4.17 -2.20 8.53
C LEU A 108 2.79 -2.24 7.88
N VAL A 109 1.76 -1.95 8.68
CA VAL A 109 0.38 -1.75 8.22
C VAL A 109 -0.19 -0.49 8.87
N LYS A 110 -1.04 0.25 8.16
CA LYS A 110 -1.78 1.40 8.72
C LYS A 110 -2.74 0.96 9.80
N VAL A 111 -2.84 1.75 10.88
CA VAL A 111 -3.77 1.54 12.00
C VAL A 111 -4.79 2.68 12.02
N ASN A 112 -6.05 2.36 11.92
CA ASN A 112 -7.16 3.28 11.97
C ASN A 112 -7.35 3.88 13.37
N MET A 113 -8.19 4.92 13.48
CA MET A 113 -8.42 5.62 14.74
C MET A 113 -9.03 4.74 15.85
N ASP A 114 -9.72 3.65 15.52
CA ASP A 114 -10.25 2.66 16.47
C ASP A 114 -9.27 1.53 16.84
N GLY A 115 -8.05 1.57 16.29
CA GLY A 115 -7.01 0.56 16.48
C GLY A 115 -7.11 -0.64 15.54
N SER A 116 -8.10 -0.71 14.66
CA SER A 116 -8.19 -1.73 13.63
C SER A 116 -7.20 -1.47 12.49
N TYR A 117 -6.94 -2.49 11.67
CA TYR A 117 -6.15 -2.40 10.43
C TYR A 117 -6.93 -3.00 9.25
N GLY A 118 -8.22 -2.71 9.20
CA GLY A 118 -9.11 -3.07 8.10
C GLY A 118 -9.71 -1.83 7.45
N TYR A 119 -10.12 -1.97 6.20
CA TYR A 119 -10.79 -0.94 5.44
C TYR A 119 -11.87 -1.57 4.53
N HIS A 120 -12.55 -0.79 3.71
CA HIS A 120 -13.63 -1.26 2.87
C HIS A 120 -13.46 -0.80 1.41
N SER A 121 -13.92 -1.65 0.49
CA SER A 121 -14.33 -1.19 -0.83
C SER A 121 -15.70 -0.54 -0.69
N ILE A 122 -15.85 0.64 -1.24
CA ILE A 122 -17.06 1.44 -1.18
C ILE A 122 -17.59 1.60 -2.61
N GLY A 123 -18.77 1.06 -2.87
CA GLY A 123 -19.53 1.30 -4.09
C GLY A 123 -20.36 2.57 -3.97
N PHE A 124 -20.29 3.47 -4.93
CA PHE A 124 -20.94 4.77 -4.87
C PHE A 124 -21.39 5.25 -6.24
N THR A 125 -22.37 6.16 -6.25
CA THR A 125 -22.95 6.77 -7.44
C THR A 125 -23.34 8.23 -7.16
N ARG A 126 -23.72 8.99 -8.20
CA ARG A 126 -24.35 10.32 -8.04
C ARG A 126 -25.79 10.17 -7.57
N LYS A 127 -26.25 11.06 -6.71
CA LYS A 127 -27.67 11.11 -6.25
C LYS A 127 -28.66 11.32 -7.39
N GLU A 128 -28.30 12.07 -8.39
CA GLU A 128 -29.15 12.37 -9.56
C GLU A 128 -29.49 11.14 -10.42
N THR A 129 -28.68 10.05 -10.32
CA THR A 129 -28.95 8.80 -11.05
C THR A 129 -30.18 8.06 -10.53
N GLY A 130 -30.61 8.34 -9.29
CA GLY A 130 -31.66 7.60 -8.60
C GLY A 130 -31.28 6.18 -8.19
N ILE A 131 -30.02 5.77 -8.41
CA ILE A 131 -29.50 4.45 -7.98
C ILE A 131 -29.27 4.51 -6.46
N THR A 132 -29.80 3.54 -5.73
CA THR A 132 -29.71 3.47 -4.27
C THR A 132 -29.10 2.17 -3.75
N SER A 133 -28.88 1.18 -4.62
CA SER A 133 -28.35 -0.12 -4.28
C SER A 133 -27.70 -0.79 -5.50
N LEU A 134 -26.99 -1.90 -5.28
CA LEU A 134 -26.48 -2.73 -6.37
C LEU A 134 -27.62 -3.26 -7.26
N ALA A 135 -28.81 -3.48 -6.73
CA ALA A 135 -29.95 -3.99 -7.53
C ALA A 135 -30.36 -3.01 -8.64
N ASP A 136 -30.18 -1.70 -8.42
CA ASP A 136 -30.50 -0.66 -9.41
C ASP A 136 -29.44 -0.55 -10.52
N MET A 137 -28.30 -1.24 -10.36
CA MET A 137 -27.16 -1.18 -11.28
C MET A 137 -27.33 -2.03 -12.54
N LYS A 138 -28.41 -2.84 -12.65
CA LYS A 138 -28.64 -3.69 -13.82
C LYS A 138 -28.66 -2.87 -15.11
N GLY A 139 -27.80 -3.22 -16.06
CA GLY A 139 -27.67 -2.55 -17.35
C GLY A 139 -26.95 -1.20 -17.30
N LYS A 140 -26.40 -0.79 -16.15
CA LYS A 140 -25.65 0.45 -15.94
C LYS A 140 -24.16 0.28 -16.17
N THR A 141 -23.43 1.38 -16.33
CA THR A 141 -21.97 1.37 -16.43
C THR A 141 -21.34 1.34 -15.04
N PHE A 142 -20.45 0.38 -14.81
CA PHE A 142 -19.75 0.21 -13.54
C PHE A 142 -18.22 0.33 -13.69
N GLY A 143 -17.58 1.09 -12.82
CA GLY A 143 -16.14 1.35 -12.83
C GLY A 143 -15.38 0.62 -11.73
N PHE A 144 -14.37 -0.13 -12.13
CA PHE A 144 -13.28 -0.59 -11.27
C PHE A 144 -12.10 0.37 -11.33
N GLY A 145 -11.23 0.34 -10.30
CA GLY A 145 -9.96 1.08 -10.29
C GLY A 145 -8.88 0.39 -11.14
N ASP A 146 -7.77 0.01 -10.50
CA ASP A 146 -6.67 -0.74 -11.12
C ASP A 146 -6.87 -2.26 -10.94
N PRO A 147 -6.55 -3.10 -11.95
CA PRO A 147 -6.67 -4.56 -11.85
C PRO A 147 -5.84 -5.20 -10.71
N ASN A 148 -4.82 -4.52 -10.21
CA ASN A 148 -4.00 -4.98 -9.08
C ASN A 148 -4.49 -4.42 -7.73
N SER A 149 -5.51 -3.54 -7.74
CA SER A 149 -6.10 -2.99 -6.51
C SER A 149 -6.91 -4.05 -5.76
N THR A 150 -6.81 -4.06 -4.43
CA THR A 150 -7.61 -4.93 -3.58
C THR A 150 -9.07 -4.49 -3.55
N SER A 151 -9.32 -3.26 -3.13
CA SER A 151 -10.66 -2.67 -3.01
C SER A 151 -11.19 -2.08 -4.32
N GLY A 152 -10.30 -1.70 -5.24
CA GLY A 152 -10.70 -1.19 -6.55
C GLY A 152 -11.03 -2.29 -7.56
N TYR A 153 -10.69 -3.56 -7.28
CA TYR A 153 -10.99 -4.66 -8.19
C TYR A 153 -11.15 -6.02 -7.50
N LEU A 154 -10.11 -6.57 -6.85
CA LEU A 154 -10.12 -7.98 -6.42
C LEU A 154 -11.33 -8.32 -5.54
N ILE A 155 -11.56 -7.57 -4.48
CA ILE A 155 -12.65 -7.85 -3.53
C ILE A 155 -14.03 -7.58 -4.14
N PRO A 156 -14.30 -6.41 -4.77
CA PRO A 156 -15.60 -6.19 -5.38
C PRO A 156 -15.88 -7.18 -6.53
N SER A 157 -14.88 -7.64 -7.28
CA SER A 157 -15.09 -8.67 -8.33
C SER A 157 -15.47 -10.05 -7.79
N ILE A 158 -15.25 -10.30 -6.50
CA ILE A 158 -15.65 -11.52 -5.80
C ILE A 158 -16.98 -11.33 -5.07
N GLU A 159 -17.12 -10.25 -4.29
CA GLU A 159 -18.28 -10.07 -3.40
C GLU A 159 -19.53 -9.59 -4.14
N ILE A 160 -19.42 -8.72 -5.14
CA ILE A 160 -20.56 -8.22 -5.90
C ILE A 160 -21.28 -9.37 -6.66
N PRO A 161 -20.57 -10.28 -7.36
CA PRO A 161 -21.21 -11.48 -7.96
C PRO A 161 -21.96 -12.36 -6.96
N VAL A 162 -21.41 -12.52 -5.75
CA VAL A 162 -22.09 -13.30 -4.69
C VAL A 162 -23.39 -12.64 -4.27
N GLU A 163 -23.42 -11.32 -4.19
CA GLU A 163 -24.61 -10.56 -3.77
C GLU A 163 -25.66 -10.44 -4.90
N THR A 164 -25.23 -10.20 -6.14
CA THR A 164 -26.12 -10.01 -7.29
C THR A 164 -26.54 -11.29 -7.98
N GLY A 165 -25.79 -12.38 -7.76
CA GLY A 165 -25.97 -13.65 -8.48
C GLY A 165 -25.54 -13.60 -9.95
N ALA A 166 -24.75 -12.61 -10.37
CA ALA A 166 -24.35 -12.38 -11.75
C ALA A 166 -22.83 -12.16 -11.85
N SER A 167 -22.27 -12.35 -13.05
CA SER A 167 -20.85 -12.12 -13.29
C SER A 167 -20.51 -10.61 -13.39
N MET A 168 -19.21 -10.29 -13.30
CA MET A 168 -18.70 -8.91 -13.52
C MET A 168 -18.38 -8.64 -14.99
N GLU A 169 -18.78 -9.52 -15.91
CA GLU A 169 -18.60 -9.30 -17.34
C GLU A 169 -19.59 -8.26 -17.87
N SER A 170 -19.12 -7.39 -18.78
CA SER A 170 -19.98 -6.44 -19.47
C SER A 170 -21.10 -7.15 -20.21
N GLY A 171 -22.32 -6.64 -20.07
CA GLY A 171 -23.51 -7.18 -20.73
C GLY A 171 -24.21 -8.32 -19.99
N ASP A 172 -23.67 -8.83 -18.86
CA ASP A 172 -24.39 -9.77 -17.99
C ASP A 172 -25.29 -9.01 -17.01
N TYR A 173 -24.75 -8.56 -15.88
CA TYR A 173 -25.50 -7.74 -14.93
C TYR A 173 -25.35 -6.25 -15.22
N PHE A 174 -24.10 -5.79 -15.31
CA PHE A 174 -23.78 -4.44 -15.73
C PHE A 174 -23.84 -4.34 -17.25
N GLY A 175 -24.34 -3.23 -17.78
CA GLY A 175 -24.34 -2.97 -19.22
C GLY A 175 -22.91 -2.83 -19.75
N GLU A 176 -22.07 -2.13 -19.00
CA GLU A 176 -20.65 -1.96 -19.30
C GLU A 176 -19.84 -1.98 -18.01
N VAL A 177 -18.67 -2.64 -18.03
CA VAL A 177 -17.68 -2.63 -16.94
C VAL A 177 -16.39 -2.02 -17.46
N LYS A 178 -15.87 -1.03 -16.75
CA LYS A 178 -14.66 -0.28 -17.12
C LYS A 178 -13.61 -0.34 -16.03
N PHE A 179 -12.34 -0.35 -16.43
CA PHE A 179 -11.23 -0.02 -15.56
C PHE A 179 -10.87 1.45 -15.73
N THR A 180 -10.97 2.23 -14.67
CA THR A 180 -10.72 3.69 -14.69
C THR A 180 -9.25 4.02 -14.49
N GLY A 181 -8.44 3.06 -14.03
CA GLY A 181 -7.01 3.20 -13.77
C GLY A 181 -6.64 3.40 -12.29
N GLY A 182 -7.58 3.80 -11.42
CA GLY A 182 -7.33 3.97 -9.99
C GLY A 182 -8.49 4.58 -9.23
N HIS A 183 -8.30 4.81 -7.95
CA HIS A 183 -9.36 5.28 -7.05
C HIS A 183 -9.82 6.70 -7.37
N GLU A 184 -8.88 7.62 -7.58
CA GLU A 184 -9.20 9.02 -7.91
C GLU A 184 -9.91 9.12 -9.26
N GLN A 185 -9.42 8.39 -10.28
CA GLN A 185 -10.06 8.34 -11.60
C GLN A 185 -11.47 7.79 -11.52
N THR A 186 -11.72 6.76 -10.68
CA THR A 186 -13.07 6.24 -10.46
C THR A 186 -13.98 7.32 -9.83
N ILE A 187 -13.48 8.02 -8.80
CA ILE A 187 -14.24 9.08 -8.13
C ILE A 187 -14.59 10.19 -9.11
N VAL A 188 -13.61 10.67 -9.88
CA VAL A 188 -13.81 11.72 -10.88
C VAL A 188 -14.74 11.27 -11.99
N ALA A 189 -14.61 10.05 -12.52
CA ALA A 189 -15.47 9.51 -13.56
C ALA A 189 -16.94 9.39 -13.11
N VAL A 190 -17.18 8.96 -11.86
CA VAL A 190 -18.53 8.97 -11.28
C VAL A 190 -19.03 10.40 -11.09
N ALA A 191 -18.25 11.30 -10.50
CA ALA A 191 -18.65 12.67 -10.24
C ALA A 191 -19.02 13.44 -11.53
N ASN A 192 -18.27 13.21 -12.61
CA ASN A 192 -18.51 13.83 -13.93
C ASN A 192 -19.64 13.17 -14.73
N GLY A 193 -20.09 11.96 -14.36
CA GLY A 193 -21.09 11.23 -15.12
C GLY A 193 -20.56 10.39 -16.29
N ASP A 194 -19.26 10.14 -16.34
CA ASP A 194 -18.64 9.29 -17.36
C ASP A 194 -18.99 7.81 -17.17
N ILE A 195 -19.30 7.43 -15.92
CA ILE A 195 -19.83 6.13 -15.49
C ILE A 195 -20.96 6.35 -14.47
N ASP A 196 -21.89 5.38 -14.38
CA ASP A 196 -23.04 5.49 -13.48
C ASP A 196 -22.65 5.29 -12.03
N ALA A 197 -21.79 4.30 -11.74
CA ALA A 197 -21.25 4.00 -10.42
C ALA A 197 -19.86 3.38 -10.51
N GLY A 198 -19.16 3.33 -9.38
CA GLY A 198 -17.85 2.69 -9.30
C GLY A 198 -17.48 2.36 -7.88
N VAL A 199 -16.30 1.75 -7.71
CA VAL A 199 -15.75 1.42 -6.39
C VAL A 199 -14.48 2.21 -6.08
N THR A 200 -14.37 2.58 -4.81
CA THR A 200 -13.17 3.18 -4.23
C THR A 200 -12.91 2.61 -2.83
N TRP A 201 -12.06 3.24 -2.02
CA TRP A 201 -11.79 2.77 -0.67
C TRP A 201 -11.93 3.86 0.39
N ALA A 202 -12.33 3.42 1.58
CA ALA A 202 -12.31 4.21 2.80
C ALA A 202 -12.12 3.28 4.01
N ASP A 203 -11.65 3.85 5.13
CA ASP A 203 -11.57 3.10 6.40
C ASP A 203 -12.94 2.73 6.98
N GLY A 204 -13.99 3.39 6.52
CA GLY A 204 -15.37 3.16 6.98
C GLY A 204 -15.65 3.69 8.37
N GLN A 205 -14.79 4.55 8.91
CA GLN A 205 -14.93 5.20 10.21
C GLN A 205 -15.24 6.70 10.03
N GLY A 206 -15.93 7.28 11.00
CA GLY A 206 -16.42 8.66 10.85
C GLY A 206 -17.71 8.72 10.05
N ALA A 207 -18.04 9.91 9.54
CA ALA A 207 -19.27 10.15 8.80
C ALA A 207 -19.06 9.99 7.28
N TRP A 208 -20.05 9.39 6.61
CA TRP A 208 -20.09 9.33 5.15
C TRP A 208 -20.02 10.72 4.51
N GLU A 209 -20.72 11.68 5.11
CA GLU A 209 -20.81 13.06 4.64
C GLU A 209 -19.46 13.77 4.57
N ASP A 210 -18.48 13.30 5.36
CA ASP A 210 -17.12 13.82 5.40
C ASP A 210 -16.15 13.01 4.51
N GLY A 211 -16.61 11.94 3.85
CA GLY A 211 -15.78 11.00 3.11
C GLY A 211 -15.03 10.00 4.01
N TYR A 212 -15.55 9.77 5.22
CA TYR A 212 -14.93 8.97 6.28
C TYR A 212 -13.67 9.64 6.89
N ASN A 213 -12.95 8.95 7.78
CA ASN A 213 -11.75 9.51 8.40
C ASN A 213 -10.52 9.42 7.50
N SER A 214 -10.40 8.37 6.70
CA SER A 214 -9.27 8.17 5.78
C SER A 214 -9.65 7.32 4.57
N GLY A 215 -8.90 7.50 3.49
CA GLY A 215 -9.06 6.78 2.24
C GLY A 215 -9.13 7.69 1.03
N ALA A 216 -9.37 7.09 -0.13
CA ALA A 216 -9.45 7.84 -1.38
C ALA A 216 -10.63 8.81 -1.41
N LEU A 217 -11.77 8.48 -0.76
CA LEU A 217 -12.89 9.42 -0.62
C LEU A 217 -12.49 10.62 0.22
N ARG A 218 -11.88 10.43 1.39
CA ARG A 218 -11.40 11.55 2.24
C ARG A 218 -10.44 12.44 1.47
N LYS A 219 -9.46 11.85 0.80
CA LYS A 219 -8.49 12.57 -0.01
C LYS A 219 -9.17 13.39 -1.13
N ALA A 220 -10.15 12.79 -1.82
CA ALA A 220 -10.88 13.48 -2.88
C ALA A 220 -11.73 14.65 -2.35
N VAL A 221 -12.31 14.53 -1.16
CA VAL A 221 -13.01 15.63 -0.47
C VAL A 221 -12.03 16.74 -0.11
N ASP A 222 -10.89 16.43 0.49
CA ASP A 222 -9.86 17.40 0.87
C ASP A 222 -9.30 18.16 -0.36
N ALA A 223 -9.20 17.47 -1.50
CA ALA A 223 -8.77 18.06 -2.77
C ALA A 223 -9.90 18.81 -3.54
N GLY A 224 -11.14 18.77 -3.03
CA GLY A 224 -12.29 19.40 -3.70
C GLY A 224 -12.72 18.72 -5.00
N LEU A 225 -12.35 17.46 -5.21
CA LEU A 225 -12.66 16.67 -6.42
C LEU A 225 -14.08 16.09 -6.39
N VAL A 226 -14.69 15.99 -5.21
CA VAL A 226 -16.03 15.42 -5.02
C VAL A 226 -16.78 16.18 -3.92
N ASP A 227 -18.08 16.41 -4.15
CA ASP A 227 -19.02 16.90 -3.14
C ASP A 227 -19.85 15.72 -2.62
N MET A 228 -19.64 15.34 -1.35
CA MET A 228 -20.35 14.24 -0.71
C MET A 228 -21.87 14.43 -0.66
N ASN A 229 -22.36 15.69 -0.78
CA ASN A 229 -23.79 15.96 -0.90
C ASN A 229 -24.38 15.50 -2.25
N GLN A 230 -23.56 15.28 -3.26
CA GLN A 230 -23.99 14.88 -4.62
C GLN A 230 -23.85 13.38 -4.87
N ILE A 231 -23.17 12.64 -4.00
CA ILE A 231 -22.99 11.19 -4.13
C ILE A 231 -23.67 10.42 -3.01
N VAL A 232 -23.86 9.13 -3.22
CA VAL A 232 -24.47 8.20 -2.27
C VAL A 232 -23.74 6.86 -2.31
N GLU A 233 -23.54 6.26 -1.13
CA GLU A 233 -23.05 4.89 -1.00
C GLU A 233 -24.17 3.93 -1.40
N ILE A 234 -23.84 2.95 -2.24
CA ILE A 234 -24.76 1.92 -2.72
C ILE A 234 -24.31 0.50 -2.34
N TRP A 235 -23.06 0.37 -1.92
CA TRP A 235 -22.48 -0.90 -1.52
C TRP A 235 -21.23 -0.70 -0.66
N LYS A 236 -21.00 -1.65 0.24
CA LYS A 236 -19.81 -1.69 1.10
C LYS A 236 -19.36 -3.13 1.29
N SER A 237 -18.10 -3.41 1.02
CA SER A 237 -17.52 -4.75 1.23
C SER A 237 -17.47 -5.13 2.70
N LYS A 238 -17.25 -6.42 2.98
CA LYS A 238 -16.72 -6.86 4.26
C LYS A 238 -15.38 -6.16 4.55
N PRO A 239 -14.92 -6.15 5.83
CA PRO A 239 -13.60 -5.62 6.14
C PRO A 239 -12.49 -6.32 5.35
N ILE A 240 -11.63 -5.54 4.73
CA ILE A 240 -10.47 -5.97 3.95
C ILE A 240 -9.23 -5.71 4.81
N PRO A 241 -8.24 -6.62 4.91
CA PRO A 241 -6.99 -6.30 5.57
C PRO A 241 -6.28 -5.14 4.83
N GLU A 242 -5.84 -4.14 5.59
CA GLU A 242 -5.07 -3.00 5.05
C GLU A 242 -3.79 -3.50 4.39
N GLY A 243 -3.39 -2.86 3.29
CA GLY A 243 -2.21 -3.27 2.55
C GLY A 243 -0.90 -2.95 3.29
N PRO A 244 0.17 -3.73 3.06
CA PRO A 244 1.43 -3.54 3.75
C PRO A 244 2.29 -2.43 3.15
N VAL A 245 3.06 -1.75 4.00
CA VAL A 245 4.33 -1.17 3.58
C VAL A 245 5.31 -2.33 3.42
N VAL A 246 5.92 -2.40 2.24
CA VAL A 246 6.90 -3.45 1.91
C VAL A 246 8.26 -2.83 1.64
N LEU A 247 9.32 -3.54 2.03
CA LEU A 247 10.71 -3.25 1.68
C LEU A 247 11.26 -4.40 0.83
N ARG A 248 12.17 -4.10 -0.09
CA ARG A 248 12.91 -5.17 -0.78
C ARG A 248 13.72 -5.97 0.24
N GLN A 249 13.72 -7.30 0.10
CA GLN A 249 14.44 -8.19 1.03
C GLN A 249 15.97 -8.07 0.94
N ASP A 250 16.49 -7.70 -0.24
CA ASP A 250 17.94 -7.59 -0.48
C ASP A 250 18.58 -6.28 0.00
N LEU A 251 17.81 -5.38 0.60
CA LEU A 251 18.33 -4.17 1.24
C LEU A 251 19.16 -4.52 2.49
N PRO A 252 20.20 -3.73 2.80
CA PRO A 252 20.93 -3.85 4.07
C PRO A 252 19.99 -3.77 5.27
N GLU A 253 20.22 -4.59 6.28
CA GLU A 253 19.34 -4.72 7.45
C GLU A 253 19.20 -3.42 8.23
N ASP A 254 20.30 -2.65 8.37
CA ASP A 254 20.30 -1.35 9.03
C ASP A 254 19.44 -0.32 8.28
N VAL A 255 19.41 -0.38 6.94
CA VAL A 255 18.54 0.46 6.10
C VAL A 255 17.08 0.09 6.31
N LYS A 256 16.74 -1.21 6.30
CA LYS A 256 15.38 -1.70 6.56
C LYS A 256 14.87 -1.26 7.93
N LEU A 257 15.69 -1.43 8.98
CA LEU A 257 15.34 -1.01 10.34
C LEU A 257 15.12 0.50 10.45
N LYS A 258 15.99 1.32 9.86
CA LYS A 258 15.87 2.79 9.86
C LYS A 258 14.59 3.24 9.16
N VAL A 259 14.34 2.72 7.96
CA VAL A 259 13.14 3.10 7.18
C VAL A 259 11.86 2.65 7.88
N THR A 260 11.82 1.42 8.38
CA THR A 260 10.67 0.91 9.16
C THR A 260 10.42 1.78 10.40
N GLY A 261 11.48 2.14 11.13
CA GLY A 261 11.39 3.02 12.30
C GLY A 261 10.87 4.41 11.96
N LEU A 262 11.33 5.01 10.86
CA LEU A 262 10.84 6.30 10.39
C LEU A 262 9.34 6.26 10.07
N TRP A 263 8.90 5.29 9.28
CA TRP A 263 7.49 5.15 8.93
C TRP A 263 6.61 4.90 10.16
N ALA A 264 7.03 4.02 11.07
CA ALA A 264 6.30 3.74 12.31
C ALA A 264 6.18 4.96 13.23
N SER A 265 7.17 5.85 13.24
CA SER A 265 7.18 7.06 14.07
C SER A 265 6.59 8.29 13.39
N LEU A 266 6.22 8.22 12.11
CA LEU A 266 5.88 9.38 11.28
C LEU A 266 4.76 10.24 11.91
N LYS A 267 3.68 9.62 12.43
CA LYS A 267 2.58 10.34 13.09
C LYS A 267 3.03 11.12 14.32
N SER A 268 4.04 10.63 15.03
CA SER A 268 4.55 11.25 16.25
C SER A 268 5.52 12.39 15.96
N ILE A 269 6.30 12.29 14.89
CA ILE A 269 7.36 13.27 14.57
C ILE A 269 6.88 14.37 13.62
N ASP A 270 5.89 14.05 12.77
CA ASP A 270 5.32 14.99 11.79
C ASP A 270 3.87 14.59 11.46
N PRO A 271 2.89 15.04 12.26
CA PRO A 271 1.47 14.69 12.06
C PRO A 271 0.92 15.11 10.70
N ASP A 272 1.36 16.24 10.16
CA ASP A 272 0.88 16.76 8.87
C ASP A 272 1.40 15.90 7.71
N CYS A 273 2.68 15.53 7.75
CA CYS A 273 3.25 14.58 6.82
C CYS A 273 2.54 13.22 6.90
N ALA A 274 2.28 12.74 8.11
CA ALA A 274 1.56 11.49 8.32
C ALA A 274 0.13 11.54 7.74
N TYR A 275 -0.59 12.66 7.90
CA TYR A 275 -1.93 12.83 7.34
C TYR A 275 -1.92 12.67 5.80
N GLY A 276 -0.96 13.30 5.12
CA GLY A 276 -0.81 13.19 3.67
C GLY A 276 -0.47 11.76 3.23
N VAL A 277 0.50 11.12 3.87
CA VAL A 277 0.95 9.75 3.56
C VAL A 277 -0.15 8.72 3.86
N LEU A 278 -0.87 8.86 4.99
CA LEU A 278 -1.93 7.95 5.44
C LEU A 278 -3.28 8.20 4.74
N GLN A 279 -3.38 9.26 3.93
CA GLN A 279 -4.58 9.70 3.22
C GLN A 279 -5.75 9.99 4.18
N GLY A 280 -5.46 10.72 5.26
CA GLY A 280 -6.44 11.12 6.28
C GLY A 280 -6.01 10.81 7.71
N GLU A 281 -6.97 10.77 8.63
CA GLU A 281 -6.73 10.49 10.03
C GLU A 281 -6.49 9.00 10.29
N ALA A 282 -5.40 8.72 11.00
CA ALA A 282 -5.03 7.37 11.45
C ALA A 282 -4.10 7.47 12.67
N LEU A 283 -3.97 6.39 13.44
CA LEU A 283 -3.03 6.30 14.55
C LEU A 283 -1.57 6.21 14.09
N GLY A 284 -1.33 5.82 12.83
CA GLY A 284 0.01 5.63 12.25
C GLY A 284 0.19 4.23 11.70
N PHE A 285 1.37 3.67 11.87
CA PHE A 285 1.71 2.34 11.39
C PHE A 285 2.11 1.42 12.55
N MET A 286 1.81 0.11 12.42
CA MET A 286 2.27 -0.94 13.32
C MET A 286 2.93 -2.09 12.52
N PRO A 287 3.82 -2.90 13.16
CA PRO A 287 4.39 -4.07 12.50
C PRO A 287 3.33 -5.06 12.02
N ILE A 288 3.60 -5.68 10.87
CA ILE A 288 2.77 -6.72 10.27
C ILE A 288 3.66 -7.80 9.65
N THR A 289 3.11 -8.99 9.46
CA THR A 289 3.81 -10.12 8.85
C THR A 289 3.04 -10.67 7.65
N HIS A 290 3.70 -11.49 6.86
CA HIS A 290 3.15 -12.19 5.71
C HIS A 290 1.84 -12.94 6.00
N ASP A 291 1.72 -13.54 7.18
CA ASP A 291 0.56 -14.38 7.55
C ASP A 291 -0.77 -13.62 7.52
N ALA A 292 -0.75 -12.30 7.72
CA ALA A 292 -1.93 -11.46 7.64
C ALA A 292 -2.55 -11.41 6.22
N TYR A 293 -1.78 -11.80 5.20
CA TYR A 293 -2.17 -11.67 3.78
C TYR A 293 -2.50 -13.00 3.09
N LEU A 294 -2.43 -14.13 3.79
CA LEU A 294 -2.65 -15.47 3.19
C LEU A 294 -4.00 -15.58 2.49
N SER A 295 -5.07 -15.03 3.08
CA SER A 295 -6.41 -15.05 2.47
C SER A 295 -6.49 -14.27 1.16
N ILE A 296 -5.79 -13.13 1.07
CA ILE A 296 -5.74 -12.30 -0.15
C ILE A 296 -4.87 -12.98 -1.22
N ILE A 297 -3.79 -13.64 -0.81
CA ILE A 297 -2.94 -14.42 -1.72
C ILE A 297 -3.75 -15.56 -2.36
N GLU A 298 -4.53 -16.30 -1.56
CA GLU A 298 -5.40 -17.36 -2.09
C GLU A 298 -6.52 -16.80 -2.98
N ALA A 299 -7.14 -15.69 -2.59
CA ALA A 299 -8.15 -15.02 -3.44
C ALA A 299 -7.54 -14.58 -4.78
N ARG A 300 -6.32 -14.04 -4.77
CA ARG A 300 -5.61 -13.62 -5.99
C ARG A 300 -5.26 -14.80 -6.89
N LYS A 301 -4.83 -15.94 -6.32
CA LYS A 301 -4.58 -17.18 -7.09
C LYS A 301 -5.83 -17.68 -7.79
N ALA A 302 -6.99 -17.60 -7.12
CA ALA A 302 -8.26 -18.07 -7.66
C ALA A 302 -8.84 -17.15 -8.75
N SER A 303 -8.36 -15.90 -8.83
CA SER A 303 -8.83 -14.90 -9.81
C SER A 303 -7.96 -14.82 -11.07
N ASN A 304 -6.84 -15.54 -11.12
CA ASN A 304 -5.95 -15.69 -12.28
C ASN A 304 -6.31 -16.96 -13.07
#